data_6de5e754e85bf1f124a6f1fe82f737ca
#
_entry.id   6de5e754e85bf1f124a6f1fe82f737ca
#
_cell.length_a   1.000
_cell.length_b   1.000
_cell.length_c   1.000
_cell.angle_alpha   90.00
_cell.angle_beta   90.00
_cell.angle_gamma   90.00
#
_symmetry.space_group_name_H-M   'P 1'
#
loop_
_entity.id
_entity.type
_entity.pdbx_description
1 polymer ?
#
loop_
_entity_poly.entity_id
_entity_poly.type
_entity_poly.pdbx_seq_one_letter_code
_entity_poly.pdbx_strand_id
1 'polypeptide(L)'
;MDSSIIYRFFLALLIFTSTQVNAIEFQGKFIQGHYIIGKTKPNAKILVGKKEVKVSKDGFFVFGIDRDRKFDLTFTKTINEKNSIITKKVLKRKYNIQRIDGLAESKVTPPESVYKRIKSENNAIGKARAINSNLLFFKEKFIMPVEGIISGVYGSQRILNGKPRWPHYGIDIAAKKRYTN
;
A
#
# COMPACT_ATOMS: atom_id res chain seq x y z
N MET A 1 57.39 13.49 -27.64
CA MET A 1 56.23 13.07 -26.82
C MET A 1 55.49 12.08 -27.70
N ASP A 2 55.51 10.82 -27.30
CA ASP A 2 55.18 9.71 -28.14
C ASP A 2 53.64 9.59 -28.32
N SER A 3 53.18 9.69 -29.56
CA SER A 3 51.73 9.63 -29.89
C SER A 3 51.01 8.37 -29.44
N SER A 4 51.77 7.33 -29.10
CA SER A 4 51.25 6.05 -28.58
C SER A 4 50.68 6.16 -27.15
N ILE A 5 51.11 7.13 -26.37
CA ILE A 5 50.66 7.35 -24.99
C ILE A 5 49.30 8.03 -24.96
N ILE A 6 49.02 8.95 -25.89
CA ILE A 6 47.74 9.66 -26.01
C ILE A 6 46.60 8.70 -26.41
N TYR A 7 46.86 7.73 -27.30
CA TYR A 7 45.87 6.72 -27.70
C TYR A 7 45.49 5.78 -26.57
N ARG A 8 46.42 5.44 -25.67
CA ARG A 8 46.12 4.55 -24.51
C ARG A 8 45.31 5.28 -23.45
N PHE A 9 45.44 6.57 -23.28
CA PHE A 9 44.58 7.37 -22.38
C PHE A 9 43.16 7.60 -22.94
N PHE A 10 43.00 7.70 -24.26
CA PHE A 10 41.68 7.82 -24.88
C PHE A 10 40.88 6.49 -24.88
N LEU A 11 41.55 5.36 -24.92
CA LEU A 11 40.88 4.04 -24.87
C LEU A 11 40.41 3.65 -23.46
N ALA A 12 41.02 4.21 -22.42
CA ALA A 12 40.60 3.98 -21.03
C ALA A 12 39.38 4.80 -20.60
N LEU A 13 39.00 5.85 -21.35
CA LEU A 13 37.86 6.75 -21.02
C LEU A 13 36.52 6.27 -21.60
N LEU A 14 36.50 5.16 -22.34
CA LEU A 14 35.32 4.71 -23.11
C LEU A 14 34.56 3.52 -22.48
N ILE A 15 34.88 3.13 -21.23
CA ILE A 15 34.23 1.96 -20.58
C ILE A 15 33.45 2.37 -19.31
N PHE A 16 33.10 3.63 -19.13
CA PHE A 16 32.09 4.01 -18.17
C PHE A 16 30.73 4.22 -18.87
N THR A 17 30.27 3.23 -19.62
CA THR A 17 28.85 3.10 -19.87
C THR A 17 28.24 2.66 -18.54
N SER A 18 27.72 3.65 -17.80
CA SER A 18 26.88 3.38 -16.65
C SER A 18 25.76 2.45 -17.09
N THR A 19 25.90 1.16 -16.74
CA THR A 19 24.75 0.27 -16.76
C THR A 19 23.75 0.91 -15.84
N GLN A 20 22.78 1.60 -16.42
CA GLN A 20 21.62 2.09 -15.68
C GLN A 20 20.97 0.86 -15.07
N VAL A 21 21.31 0.62 -13.81
CA VAL A 21 20.71 -0.45 -13.04
C VAL A 21 19.21 -0.17 -13.10
N ASN A 22 18.48 -1.03 -13.79
CA ASN A 22 17.03 -0.97 -13.93
C ASN A 22 16.37 -1.26 -12.57
N ALA A 23 16.74 -0.55 -11.53
CA ALA A 23 16.22 -0.72 -10.18
C ALA A 23 14.78 -0.23 -10.11
N ILE A 24 13.97 -0.87 -9.25
CA ILE A 24 12.72 -0.31 -8.81
C ILE A 24 13.04 0.69 -7.70
N GLU A 25 12.61 1.93 -7.87
CA GLU A 25 12.63 2.93 -6.80
C GLU A 25 11.39 2.76 -5.94
N PHE A 26 11.55 2.83 -4.62
CA PHE A 26 10.46 2.69 -3.67
C PHE A 26 10.35 3.92 -2.79
N GLN A 27 9.14 4.43 -2.65
CA GLN A 27 8.78 5.49 -1.71
C GLN A 27 7.83 4.91 -0.66
N GLY A 28 8.14 5.14 0.62
CA GLY A 28 7.37 4.61 1.76
C GLY A 28 8.21 3.71 2.66
N LYS A 29 7.58 3.17 3.70
CA LYS A 29 8.24 2.30 4.68
C LYS A 29 7.68 0.89 4.57
N PHE A 30 8.54 -0.11 4.45
CA PHE A 30 8.15 -1.53 4.44
C PHE A 30 7.77 -2.02 5.85
N ILE A 31 6.62 -1.53 6.31
CA ILE A 31 6.04 -1.83 7.63
C ILE A 31 4.62 -2.36 7.41
N GLN A 32 4.17 -3.30 8.23
CA GLN A 32 2.80 -3.81 8.21
C GLN A 32 1.76 -2.66 8.18
N GLY A 33 0.76 -2.76 7.32
CA GLY A 33 -0.32 -1.80 7.19
C GLY A 33 0.05 -0.48 6.49
N HIS A 34 1.27 -0.36 5.95
CA HIS A 34 1.66 0.77 5.12
C HIS A 34 1.39 0.50 3.64
N TYR A 35 1.39 1.55 2.83
CA TYR A 35 1.45 1.43 1.38
C TYR A 35 2.80 1.89 0.86
N ILE A 36 3.17 1.40 -0.31
CA ILE A 36 4.41 1.71 -0.99
C ILE A 36 4.07 2.19 -2.39
N ILE A 37 4.68 3.28 -2.80
CA ILE A 37 4.70 3.71 -4.20
C ILE A 37 6.01 3.22 -4.80
N GLY A 38 5.91 2.56 -5.94
CA GLY A 38 7.06 2.13 -6.72
C GLY A 38 7.15 2.89 -8.03
N LYS A 39 8.38 3.10 -8.50
CA LYS A 39 8.66 3.62 -9.84
C LYS A 39 9.61 2.68 -10.57
N THR A 40 9.31 2.39 -11.81
CA THR A 40 10.09 1.53 -12.69
C THR A 40 10.05 2.07 -14.12
N LYS A 41 10.69 1.40 -15.05
CA LYS A 41 10.54 1.75 -16.48
C LYS A 41 9.08 1.55 -16.93
N PRO A 42 8.57 2.40 -17.83
CA PRO A 42 7.32 2.14 -18.54
C PRO A 42 7.30 0.73 -19.16
N ASN A 43 6.12 0.14 -19.28
CA ASN A 43 5.90 -1.20 -19.82
C ASN A 43 6.55 -2.36 -19.03
N ALA A 44 7.10 -2.11 -17.84
CA ALA A 44 7.51 -3.18 -16.95
C ALA A 44 6.28 -3.90 -16.37
N LYS A 45 6.35 -5.23 -16.33
CA LYS A 45 5.40 -6.03 -15.55
C LYS A 45 5.95 -6.23 -14.15
N ILE A 46 5.15 -5.91 -13.12
CA ILE A 46 5.53 -6.04 -11.72
C ILE A 46 4.61 -7.05 -11.02
N LEU A 47 5.21 -8.06 -10.40
CA LEU A 47 4.53 -8.95 -9.47
C LEU A 47 4.99 -8.63 -8.05
N VAL A 48 4.05 -8.53 -7.12
CA VAL A 48 4.31 -8.49 -5.67
C VAL A 48 3.89 -9.82 -5.08
N GLY A 49 4.85 -10.68 -4.79
CA GLY A 49 4.62 -12.10 -4.58
C GLY A 49 4.04 -12.73 -5.86
N LYS A 50 2.79 -13.24 -5.77
CA LYS A 50 2.07 -13.82 -6.92
C LYS A 50 1.09 -12.85 -7.60
N LYS A 51 0.89 -11.66 -7.02
CA LYS A 51 -0.11 -10.70 -7.49
C LYS A 51 0.53 -9.68 -8.43
N GLU A 52 -0.02 -9.58 -9.64
CA GLU A 52 0.35 -8.52 -10.56
C GLU A 52 -0.21 -7.17 -10.08
N VAL A 53 0.62 -6.13 -10.13
CA VAL A 53 0.20 -4.75 -9.83
C VAL A 53 0.21 -3.93 -11.11
N LYS A 54 -0.77 -3.05 -11.22
CA LYS A 54 -0.90 -2.17 -12.38
C LYS A 54 0.22 -1.14 -12.37
N VAL A 55 0.98 -1.07 -13.46
CA VAL A 55 2.00 -0.06 -13.70
C VAL A 55 1.44 1.00 -14.65
N SER A 56 1.59 2.27 -14.31
CA SER A 56 1.15 3.38 -15.14
C SER A 56 2.04 3.57 -16.37
N LYS A 57 1.58 4.39 -17.32
CA LYS A 57 2.38 4.78 -18.50
C LYS A 57 3.71 5.42 -18.12
N ASP A 58 3.77 6.10 -16.96
CA ASP A 58 4.98 6.75 -16.44
C ASP A 58 5.80 5.82 -15.54
N GLY A 59 5.45 4.55 -15.43
CA GLY A 59 6.16 3.56 -14.63
C GLY A 59 5.81 3.55 -13.14
N PHE A 60 4.77 4.26 -12.68
CA PHE A 60 4.38 4.25 -11.28
C PHE A 60 3.41 3.11 -10.96
N PHE A 61 3.53 2.56 -9.77
CA PHE A 61 2.59 1.59 -9.21
C PHE A 61 2.47 1.79 -7.70
N VAL A 62 1.39 1.28 -7.12
CA VAL A 62 1.14 1.34 -5.68
C VAL A 62 0.65 -0.02 -5.18
N PHE A 63 1.04 -0.39 -3.99
CA PHE A 63 0.50 -1.58 -3.30
C PHE A 63 0.46 -1.35 -1.79
N GLY A 64 -0.49 -2.03 -1.12
CA GLY A 64 -0.60 -2.06 0.33
C GLY A 64 0.11 -3.27 0.91
N ILE A 65 0.73 -3.09 2.08
CA ILE A 65 1.28 -4.18 2.87
C ILE A 65 0.21 -4.61 3.87
N ASP A 66 -0.15 -5.89 3.86
CA ASP A 66 -1.16 -6.43 4.76
C ASP A 66 -0.84 -6.10 6.22
N ARG A 67 -1.92 -5.82 7.00
CA ARG A 67 -1.81 -5.51 8.43
C ARG A 67 -1.04 -6.56 9.22
N ASP A 68 -1.28 -7.82 8.90
CA ASP A 68 -0.72 -8.96 9.63
C ASP A 68 0.31 -9.74 8.80
N ARG A 69 0.97 -9.07 7.83
CA ARG A 69 2.00 -9.66 6.98
C ARG A 69 3.10 -10.33 7.80
N LYS A 70 3.32 -11.62 7.56
CA LYS A 70 4.32 -12.42 8.31
C LYS A 70 5.65 -12.56 7.57
N PHE A 71 5.65 -12.44 6.23
CA PHE A 71 6.78 -12.73 5.37
C PHE A 71 7.25 -11.49 4.64
N ASP A 72 8.51 -11.49 4.23
CA ASP A 72 9.09 -10.46 3.38
C ASP A 72 8.36 -10.34 2.04
N LEU A 73 8.53 -9.23 1.37
CA LEU A 73 7.92 -8.96 0.07
C LEU A 73 8.95 -9.21 -1.03
N THR A 74 8.57 -10.07 -1.97
CA THR A 74 9.34 -10.31 -3.18
C THR A 74 8.67 -9.60 -4.35
N PHE A 75 9.47 -8.83 -5.08
CA PHE A 75 9.08 -8.15 -6.30
C PHE A 75 9.75 -8.83 -7.47
N THR A 76 8.96 -9.27 -8.44
CA THR A 76 9.49 -9.73 -9.73
C THR A 76 9.17 -8.67 -10.76
N LYS A 77 10.21 -8.10 -11.35
CA LYS A 77 10.09 -7.15 -12.46
C LYS A 77 10.48 -7.85 -13.76
N THR A 78 9.62 -7.77 -14.76
CA THR A 78 9.87 -8.28 -16.10
C THR A 78 9.90 -7.14 -17.09
N ILE A 79 10.96 -7.03 -17.88
CA ILE A 79 11.12 -6.12 -19.00
C ILE A 79 11.79 -6.89 -20.13
N ASN A 80 11.22 -6.86 -21.34
CA ASN A 80 11.74 -7.57 -22.52
C ASN A 80 12.11 -9.03 -22.15
N GLU A 81 11.17 -9.74 -21.53
CA GLU A 81 11.29 -11.14 -21.10
C GLU A 81 12.38 -11.43 -20.04
N LYS A 82 13.13 -10.41 -19.63
CA LYS A 82 14.14 -10.54 -18.57
C LYS A 82 13.54 -10.26 -17.20
N ASN A 83 13.71 -11.21 -16.29
CA ASN A 83 13.25 -11.11 -14.92
C ASN A 83 14.35 -10.60 -13.99
N SER A 84 13.97 -9.72 -13.07
CA SER A 84 14.79 -9.35 -11.91
C SER A 84 13.96 -9.45 -10.63
N ILE A 85 14.57 -9.96 -9.57
CA ILE A 85 13.89 -10.22 -8.29
C ILE A 85 14.52 -9.34 -7.22
N ILE A 86 13.68 -8.68 -6.43
CA ILE A 86 14.07 -7.86 -5.29
C ILE A 86 13.24 -8.29 -4.08
N THR A 87 13.90 -8.61 -2.96
CA THR A 87 13.22 -8.91 -1.70
C THR A 87 13.39 -7.76 -0.72
N LYS A 88 12.30 -7.38 -0.06
CA LYS A 88 12.26 -6.32 0.96
C LYS A 88 11.72 -6.89 2.26
N LYS A 89 12.49 -6.73 3.34
CA LYS A 89 12.07 -7.09 4.69
C LYS A 89 10.89 -6.22 5.12
N VAL A 90 9.85 -6.86 5.67
CA VAL A 90 8.68 -6.16 6.23
C VAL A 90 8.80 -6.11 7.75
N LEU A 91 8.79 -4.90 8.28
CA LEU A 91 8.84 -4.67 9.73
C LEU A 91 7.45 -4.86 10.34
N LYS A 92 7.41 -5.43 11.53
CA LYS A 92 6.19 -5.55 12.31
C LYS A 92 5.75 -4.18 12.85
N ARG A 93 4.43 -3.99 12.93
CA ARG A 93 3.81 -2.82 13.57
C ARG A 93 3.05 -3.26 14.81
N LYS A 94 3.14 -2.49 15.89
CA LYS A 94 2.31 -2.66 17.09
C LYS A 94 0.98 -1.94 16.85
N TYR A 95 -0.13 -2.67 16.99
CA TYR A 95 -1.49 -2.13 16.85
C TYR A 95 -2.14 -1.99 18.22
N ASN A 96 -3.08 -1.04 18.35
CA ASN A 96 -3.89 -0.88 19.55
C ASN A 96 -5.01 -1.94 19.54
N ILE A 97 -4.99 -2.85 20.49
CA ILE A 97 -6.00 -3.89 20.66
C ILE A 97 -6.71 -3.66 21.99
N GLN A 98 -8.00 -3.32 21.93
CA GLN A 98 -8.85 -3.11 23.09
C GLN A 98 -9.64 -4.38 23.40
N ARG A 99 -9.59 -4.84 24.65
CA ARG A 99 -10.43 -5.94 25.16
C ARG A 99 -11.52 -5.34 26.02
N ILE A 100 -12.76 -5.67 25.74
CA ILE A 100 -13.94 -5.18 26.44
C ILE A 100 -14.81 -6.39 26.74
N ASP A 101 -14.97 -6.68 28.01
CA ASP A 101 -15.76 -7.81 28.50
C ASP A 101 -16.99 -7.32 29.26
N GLY A 102 -17.96 -8.21 29.55
CA GLY A 102 -19.19 -7.87 30.24
C GLY A 102 -20.24 -7.15 29.40
N LEU A 103 -20.11 -7.15 28.07
CA LEU A 103 -21.11 -6.55 27.19
C LEU A 103 -22.31 -7.49 26.99
N ALA A 104 -23.52 -6.92 26.94
CA ALA A 104 -24.71 -7.65 26.52
C ALA A 104 -24.51 -8.21 25.09
N GLU A 105 -24.99 -9.41 24.81
CA GLU A 105 -24.78 -10.07 23.52
C GLU A 105 -25.34 -9.25 22.33
N SER A 106 -26.43 -8.51 22.53
CA SER A 106 -27.01 -7.60 21.54
C SER A 106 -26.05 -6.47 21.10
N LYS A 107 -25.05 -6.12 21.94
CA LYS A 107 -24.00 -5.16 21.60
C LYS A 107 -22.81 -5.81 20.92
N VAL A 108 -22.68 -7.11 21.04
CA VAL A 108 -21.60 -7.89 20.42
C VAL A 108 -21.98 -8.37 19.02
N THR A 109 -23.25 -8.77 18.83
CA THR A 109 -23.77 -9.29 17.56
C THR A 109 -24.89 -8.36 17.08
N PRO A 110 -24.78 -7.76 15.88
CA PRO A 110 -25.84 -6.91 15.34
C PRO A 110 -27.15 -7.70 15.20
N PRO A 111 -28.33 -7.08 15.46
CA PRO A 111 -29.60 -7.73 15.24
C PRO A 111 -29.82 -8.00 13.74
N GLU A 112 -30.56 -9.07 13.44
CA GLU A 112 -30.77 -9.55 12.07
C GLU A 112 -31.39 -8.47 11.15
N SER A 113 -32.23 -7.61 11.71
CA SER A 113 -32.90 -6.51 10.99
C SER A 113 -31.93 -5.54 10.28
N VAL A 114 -30.69 -5.40 10.75
CA VAL A 114 -29.70 -4.51 10.12
C VAL A 114 -28.83 -5.20 9.06
N TYR A 115 -28.85 -6.53 8.98
CA TYR A 115 -27.99 -7.25 8.01
C TYR A 115 -28.30 -6.91 6.55
N LYS A 116 -29.59 -6.72 6.21
CA LYS A 116 -29.98 -6.35 4.85
C LYS A 116 -29.34 -5.02 4.42
N ARG A 117 -29.36 -4.03 5.32
CA ARG A 117 -28.71 -2.74 5.08
C ARG A 117 -27.18 -2.88 4.95
N ILE A 118 -26.55 -3.57 5.90
CA ILE A 118 -25.09 -3.83 5.89
C ILE A 118 -24.68 -4.50 4.58
N LYS A 119 -25.43 -5.49 4.11
CA LYS A 119 -25.17 -6.19 2.85
C LYS A 119 -25.26 -5.25 1.64
N SER A 120 -26.29 -4.40 1.62
CA SER A 120 -26.48 -3.41 0.55
C SER A 120 -25.32 -2.39 0.51
N GLU A 121 -24.95 -1.84 1.66
CA GLU A 121 -23.84 -0.89 1.80
C GLU A 121 -22.52 -1.52 1.39
N ASN A 122 -22.23 -2.76 1.84
CA ASN A 122 -21.03 -3.48 1.44
C ASN A 122 -20.96 -3.76 -0.07
N ASN A 123 -22.10 -4.05 -0.70
CA ASN A 123 -22.17 -4.23 -2.14
C ASN A 123 -21.87 -2.93 -2.90
N ALA A 124 -22.40 -1.80 -2.43
CA ALA A 124 -22.11 -0.47 -3.02
C ALA A 124 -20.62 -0.12 -2.88
N ILE A 125 -20.04 -0.34 -1.70
CA ILE A 125 -18.61 -0.17 -1.45
C ILE A 125 -17.77 -1.08 -2.35
N GLY A 126 -18.17 -2.34 -2.50
CA GLY A 126 -17.51 -3.31 -3.36
C GLY A 126 -17.49 -2.85 -4.83
N LYS A 127 -18.62 -2.36 -5.35
CA LYS A 127 -18.72 -1.79 -6.71
C LYS A 127 -17.80 -0.58 -6.89
N ALA A 128 -17.80 0.36 -5.93
CA ALA A 128 -16.94 1.54 -5.98
C ALA A 128 -15.44 1.16 -5.98
N ARG A 129 -15.04 0.18 -5.16
CA ARG A 129 -13.65 -0.31 -5.08
C ARG A 129 -13.21 -1.12 -6.29
N ALA A 130 -14.14 -1.67 -7.08
CA ALA A 130 -13.84 -2.41 -8.30
C ALA A 130 -13.43 -1.50 -9.47
N ILE A 131 -13.63 -0.19 -9.37
CA ILE A 131 -13.25 0.77 -10.41
C ILE A 131 -11.73 0.81 -10.55
N ASN A 132 -11.22 0.36 -11.69
CA ASN A 132 -9.80 0.36 -12.01
C ASN A 132 -9.45 1.53 -12.92
N SER A 133 -9.23 2.72 -12.35
CA SER A 133 -8.88 3.93 -13.09
C SER A 133 -7.39 4.00 -13.45
N ASN A 134 -7.03 4.90 -14.39
CA ASN A 134 -5.64 5.23 -14.73
C ASN A 134 -5.12 6.45 -13.96
N LEU A 135 -5.92 6.98 -13.04
CA LEU A 135 -5.59 8.16 -12.26
C LEU A 135 -4.50 7.85 -11.23
N LEU A 136 -3.56 8.75 -11.08
CA LEU A 136 -2.39 8.59 -10.19
C LEU A 136 -2.57 9.34 -8.87
N PHE A 137 -3.80 9.42 -8.34
CA PHE A 137 -4.10 10.13 -7.10
C PHE A 137 -3.30 9.62 -5.90
N PHE A 138 -2.82 8.39 -5.93
CA PHE A 138 -1.94 7.86 -4.88
C PHE A 138 -0.57 8.57 -4.78
N LYS A 139 -0.19 9.39 -5.77
CA LYS A 139 1.02 10.23 -5.74
C LYS A 139 0.80 11.54 -5.01
N GLU A 140 -0.45 11.98 -4.91
CA GLU A 140 -0.82 13.24 -4.30
C GLU A 140 -0.86 13.12 -2.78
N LYS A 141 -0.74 14.26 -2.09
CA LYS A 141 -0.95 14.30 -0.65
C LYS A 141 -2.43 14.16 -0.33
N PHE A 142 -2.75 13.27 0.60
CA PHE A 142 -4.09 13.21 1.17
C PHE A 142 -4.35 14.47 1.99
N ILE A 143 -5.50 15.09 1.78
CA ILE A 143 -6.00 16.20 2.60
C ILE A 143 -6.91 15.65 3.70
N MET A 144 -6.96 16.35 4.83
CA MET A 144 -7.93 16.04 5.87
C MET A 144 -9.33 16.45 5.37
N PRO A 145 -10.29 15.51 5.29
CA PRO A 145 -11.62 15.81 4.73
C PRO A 145 -12.46 16.69 5.65
N VAL A 146 -12.14 16.75 6.93
CA VAL A 146 -12.85 17.52 7.95
C VAL A 146 -11.92 17.79 9.13
N GLU A 147 -12.13 18.90 9.82
CA GLU A 147 -11.49 19.17 11.11
C GLU A 147 -12.14 18.35 12.22
N GLY A 148 -11.33 17.70 13.06
CA GLY A 148 -11.82 16.88 14.16
C GLY A 148 -10.74 16.05 14.81
N ILE A 149 -11.08 15.36 15.88
CA ILE A 149 -10.19 14.48 16.63
C ILE A 149 -10.14 13.13 15.92
N ILE A 150 -8.93 12.58 15.72
CA ILE A 150 -8.78 11.21 15.22
C ILE A 150 -9.19 10.26 16.35
N SER A 151 -10.36 9.67 16.24
CA SER A 151 -10.96 8.75 17.23
C SER A 151 -10.71 7.27 16.92
N GLY A 152 -10.35 6.93 15.68
CA GLY A 152 -9.97 5.59 15.25
C GLY A 152 -8.78 5.62 14.30
N VAL A 153 -7.83 4.70 14.51
CA VAL A 153 -6.62 4.61 13.67
C VAL A 153 -6.56 3.28 12.95
N TYR A 154 -5.93 3.27 11.77
CA TYR A 154 -5.74 2.07 10.97
C TYR A 154 -5.07 0.95 11.78
N GLY A 155 -5.65 -0.25 11.71
CA GLY A 155 -5.13 -1.48 12.31
C GLY A 155 -5.55 -1.70 13.76
N SER A 156 -6.19 -0.72 14.44
CA SER A 156 -6.78 -0.96 15.75
C SER A 156 -7.84 -2.05 15.70
N GLN A 157 -8.01 -2.79 16.80
CA GLN A 157 -8.94 -3.92 16.84
C GLN A 157 -9.61 -3.99 18.22
N ARG A 158 -10.87 -4.39 18.26
CA ARG A 158 -11.60 -4.68 19.48
C ARG A 158 -11.82 -6.17 19.62
N ILE A 159 -11.69 -6.67 20.84
CA ILE A 159 -12.09 -8.02 21.25
C ILE A 159 -13.22 -7.82 22.25
N LEU A 160 -14.44 -8.23 21.85
CA LEU A 160 -15.65 -8.04 22.64
C LEU A 160 -16.09 -9.38 23.22
N ASN A 161 -16.16 -9.52 24.55
CA ASN A 161 -16.47 -10.76 25.26
C ASN A 161 -15.63 -11.93 24.70
N GLY A 162 -14.32 -11.74 24.52
CA GLY A 162 -13.42 -12.75 23.96
C GLY A 162 -13.54 -12.95 22.42
N LYS A 163 -14.53 -12.34 21.75
CA LYS A 163 -14.75 -12.47 20.31
C LYS A 163 -14.01 -11.36 19.54
N PRO A 164 -12.94 -11.65 18.75
CA PRO A 164 -12.22 -10.63 17.99
C PRO A 164 -13.12 -10.07 16.87
N ARG A 165 -13.12 -8.76 16.73
CA ARG A 165 -13.76 -8.03 15.64
C ARG A 165 -12.77 -7.79 14.50
N TRP A 166 -13.29 -7.45 13.32
CA TRP A 166 -12.45 -7.04 12.21
C TRP A 166 -11.58 -5.86 12.59
N PRO A 167 -10.29 -5.84 12.20
CA PRO A 167 -9.45 -4.68 12.38
C PRO A 167 -10.03 -3.47 11.65
N HIS A 168 -9.78 -2.29 12.19
CA HIS A 168 -10.17 -1.05 11.55
C HIS A 168 -9.25 -0.72 10.37
N TYR A 169 -9.80 -0.68 9.15
CA TYR A 169 -9.04 -0.46 7.92
C TYR A 169 -9.15 0.98 7.41
N GLY A 170 -9.23 1.95 8.31
CA GLY A 170 -9.34 3.36 8.00
C GLY A 170 -8.91 4.23 9.17
N ILE A 171 -9.27 5.49 9.09
CA ILE A 171 -9.21 6.45 10.19
C ILE A 171 -10.62 7.00 10.43
N ASP A 172 -10.98 7.18 11.70
CA ASP A 172 -12.20 7.86 12.09
C ASP A 172 -11.86 9.25 12.58
N ILE A 173 -12.61 10.26 12.13
CA ILE A 173 -12.44 11.64 12.52
C ILE A 173 -13.76 12.09 13.17
N ALA A 174 -13.71 12.35 14.47
CA ALA A 174 -14.86 12.87 15.21
C ALA A 174 -14.98 14.38 14.98
N ALA A 175 -15.87 14.75 14.08
CA ALA A 175 -16.18 16.15 13.76
C ALA A 175 -17.44 16.62 14.47
N LYS A 176 -17.54 17.93 14.77
CA LYS A 176 -18.76 18.54 15.28
C LYS A 176 -19.87 18.41 14.24
N LYS A 177 -21.07 18.02 14.68
CA LYS A 177 -22.25 18.00 13.81
C LYS A 177 -22.53 19.42 13.33
N ARG A 178 -22.45 19.64 12.02
CA ARG A 178 -22.96 20.89 11.43
C ARG A 178 -24.45 20.72 11.22
N TYR A 179 -25.23 21.58 11.88
CA TYR A 179 -26.63 21.72 11.53
C TYR A 179 -26.68 22.58 10.25
N THR A 180 -27.09 22.00 9.14
CA THR A 180 -27.52 22.79 7.98
C THR A 180 -28.90 23.33 8.33
N ASN A 181 -29.03 24.65 8.45
CA ASN A 181 -30.31 25.34 8.50
C ASN A 181 -31.00 25.19 7.15
#